data_8cd332b38da344d57d1225d45fde106a
#
_entry.id   8cd332b38da344d57d1225d45fde106a
#
_cell.length_a   1.000
_cell.length_b   1.000
_cell.length_c   1.000
_cell.angle_alpha   90.00
_cell.angle_beta   90.00
_cell.angle_gamma   90.00
#
_symmetry.space_group_name_H-M   'P 1'
#
loop_
_entity.id
_entity.type
_entity.pdbx_description
1 polymer ?
#
loop_
_entity_poly.entity_id
_entity_poly.type
_entity_poly.pdbx_seq_one_letter_code
_entity_poly.pdbx_strand_id
1 'polypeptide(L)'
;MLKKTKIVATVGPASEKEEILRQMIINGVNVFRLNFSHGTHEYHKKNLDTIRRVAKELHTRIGILQDISGPKIRTGELKEPFELKKGDRLDFYRETILGEKIAQNHYKISINQKSILDMLKIDEYIYLYDGSIRAKVVSIDDQKIETIIENDGFLNSNKGINFPNTKINIDVITQKDKNDLLWGIKNEVDFLAISFVQNAHDIDEVREILAQNNTKISIFAKIEKFDAVENIDEIIKSSDGIMVARGDLGIEVPYYKVPNIQKEIIQKANNASKPVITATQMLFSLAKSKTATRAEISDVANAVLDGTDAVMLSEESAVGIDPANAVDIMCQTIIETEKRYPYNKFNDFNDLDNTDKIMRSSAHLATDLNADAIFSLTSSGKSAIKIARYRPNIEIIAVGHSEKTLNSLSIVWGVNPAILVNKSNELTELLKDSVRSSVEKGFMDEDKCYLLTAGFPTGVEGTSNLIRILNKEQIAYYLQ
;
A
#
# COMPACT_ATOMS: atom_id res chain seq x y z
N MET A 1 20.91 9.06 -9.68
CA MET A 1 19.82 9.79 -8.98
C MET A 1 19.08 8.76 -8.16
N LEU A 2 18.90 8.98 -6.86
CA LEU A 2 18.09 8.11 -6.00
C LEU A 2 16.62 8.25 -6.42
N LYS A 3 15.92 7.12 -6.65
CA LYS A 3 14.49 7.16 -6.96
C LYS A 3 13.69 7.74 -5.81
N LYS A 4 12.67 8.51 -6.10
CA LYS A 4 11.75 9.11 -5.12
C LYS A 4 10.51 8.25 -4.87
N THR A 5 9.93 7.67 -5.92
CA THR A 5 8.84 6.68 -5.81
C THR A 5 9.34 5.39 -5.19
N LYS A 6 8.62 4.88 -4.22
CA LYS A 6 9.03 3.69 -3.43
C LYS A 6 8.62 2.39 -4.13
N ILE A 7 9.28 1.30 -3.75
CA ILE A 7 8.94 -0.05 -4.21
C ILE A 7 8.49 -0.87 -3.00
N VAL A 8 7.28 -1.42 -3.10
CA VAL A 8 6.77 -2.46 -2.20
C VAL A 8 6.91 -3.79 -2.90
N ALA A 9 7.52 -4.79 -2.27
CA ALA A 9 7.68 -6.12 -2.84
C ALA A 9 7.08 -7.19 -1.92
N THR A 10 6.26 -8.08 -2.48
CA THR A 10 5.66 -9.18 -1.72
C THR A 10 6.66 -10.32 -1.55
N VAL A 11 6.83 -10.78 -0.31
CA VAL A 11 7.64 -11.97 -0.01
C VAL A 11 6.80 -13.23 -0.24
N GLY A 12 7.41 -14.20 -0.86
CA GLY A 12 6.84 -15.52 -1.11
C GLY A 12 7.91 -16.57 -1.37
N PRO A 13 7.52 -17.80 -1.78
CA PRO A 13 8.45 -18.91 -1.96
C PRO A 13 9.63 -18.65 -2.89
N ALA A 14 9.46 -17.74 -3.87
CA ALA A 14 10.56 -17.39 -4.78
C ALA A 14 11.57 -16.41 -4.16
N SER A 15 11.17 -15.63 -3.15
CA SER A 15 12.00 -14.55 -2.59
C SER A 15 12.40 -14.74 -1.12
N GLU A 16 11.95 -15.80 -0.42
CA GLU A 16 12.19 -16.01 1.01
C GLU A 16 13.66 -16.30 1.39
N LYS A 17 14.52 -16.63 0.42
CA LYS A 17 15.94 -16.86 0.66
C LYS A 17 16.65 -15.55 0.94
N GLU A 18 17.56 -15.57 1.93
CA GLU A 18 18.28 -14.37 2.36
C GLU A 18 19.03 -13.67 1.23
N GLU A 19 19.71 -14.43 0.36
CA GLU A 19 20.48 -13.87 -0.74
C GLU A 19 19.58 -13.09 -1.71
N ILE A 20 18.36 -13.59 -1.95
CA ILE A 20 17.37 -12.94 -2.82
C ILE A 20 16.82 -11.69 -2.15
N LEU A 21 16.42 -11.76 -0.87
CA LEU A 21 15.96 -10.60 -0.10
C LEU A 21 17.03 -9.50 -0.08
N ARG A 22 18.30 -9.87 0.14
CA ARG A 22 19.45 -8.96 0.11
C ARG A 22 19.57 -8.27 -1.24
N GLN A 23 19.50 -9.03 -2.33
CA GLN A 23 19.60 -8.47 -3.68
C GLN A 23 18.40 -7.57 -4.01
N MET A 24 17.19 -7.93 -3.58
CA MET A 24 16.01 -7.09 -3.75
C MET A 24 16.15 -5.74 -3.00
N ILE A 25 16.72 -5.75 -1.79
CA ILE A 25 16.99 -4.51 -1.04
C ILE A 25 18.01 -3.65 -1.80
N ILE A 26 19.12 -4.25 -2.27
CA ILE A 26 20.16 -3.55 -3.05
C ILE A 26 19.56 -2.96 -4.33
N ASN A 27 18.65 -3.69 -5.00
CA ASN A 27 17.98 -3.24 -6.22
C ASN A 27 16.89 -2.17 -5.95
N GLY A 28 16.59 -1.85 -4.67
CA GLY A 28 15.81 -0.68 -4.32
C GLY A 28 14.44 -0.92 -3.70
N VAL A 29 14.16 -2.09 -3.13
CA VAL A 29 12.96 -2.29 -2.29
C VAL A 29 13.02 -1.37 -1.07
N ASN A 30 11.89 -0.76 -0.74
CA ASN A 30 11.73 0.10 0.43
C ASN A 30 10.82 -0.53 1.50
N VAL A 31 9.87 -1.37 1.07
CA VAL A 31 8.90 -2.04 1.95
C VAL A 31 8.71 -3.47 1.48
N PHE A 32 8.77 -4.44 2.40
CA PHE A 32 8.31 -5.79 2.10
C PHE A 32 6.88 -6.00 2.60
N ARG A 33 6.05 -6.56 1.72
CA ARG A 33 4.69 -6.98 2.03
C ARG A 33 4.67 -8.45 2.43
N LEU A 34 4.07 -8.74 3.59
CA LEU A 34 3.75 -10.08 4.08
C LEU A 34 2.25 -10.32 3.86
N ASN A 35 1.91 -11.20 2.94
CA ASN A 35 0.52 -11.49 2.55
C ASN A 35 -0.07 -12.60 3.43
N PHE A 36 -0.90 -12.24 4.40
CA PHE A 36 -1.53 -13.14 5.36
C PHE A 36 -2.70 -13.95 4.78
N SER A 37 -3.01 -13.79 3.49
CA SER A 37 -3.88 -14.75 2.79
C SER A 37 -3.22 -16.12 2.58
N HIS A 38 -1.89 -16.19 2.76
CA HIS A 38 -1.06 -17.39 2.56
C HIS A 38 -0.03 -17.50 3.69
N GLY A 39 0.51 -18.69 3.87
CA GLY A 39 1.54 -18.96 4.88
C GLY A 39 1.00 -19.05 6.31
N THR A 40 1.92 -19.29 7.25
CA THR A 40 1.65 -19.37 8.70
C THR A 40 2.33 -18.22 9.43
N HIS A 41 1.97 -17.99 10.68
CA HIS A 41 2.62 -16.99 11.53
C HIS A 41 4.13 -17.25 11.66
N GLU A 42 4.56 -18.51 11.74
CA GLU A 42 5.97 -18.91 11.81
C GLU A 42 6.71 -18.57 10.52
N TYR A 43 6.07 -18.83 9.37
CA TYR A 43 6.60 -18.47 8.06
C TYR A 43 6.84 -16.96 7.93
N HIS A 44 5.85 -16.17 8.30
CA HIS A 44 5.96 -14.72 8.27
C HIS A 44 6.99 -14.18 9.26
N LYS A 45 7.10 -14.80 10.46
CA LYS A 45 8.10 -14.42 11.46
C LYS A 45 9.53 -14.64 10.96
N LYS A 46 9.80 -15.80 10.37
CA LYS A 46 11.11 -16.11 9.78
C LYS A 46 11.50 -15.07 8.73
N ASN A 47 10.58 -14.73 7.82
CA ASN A 47 10.84 -13.75 6.77
C ASN A 47 11.08 -12.34 7.35
N LEU A 48 10.25 -11.91 8.29
CA LEU A 48 10.39 -10.62 8.98
C LEU A 48 11.76 -10.49 9.66
N ASP A 49 12.19 -11.52 10.41
CA ASP A 49 13.47 -11.51 11.10
C ASP A 49 14.64 -11.46 10.13
N THR A 50 14.55 -12.20 9.02
CA THR A 50 15.57 -12.19 7.96
C THR A 50 15.67 -10.80 7.31
N ILE A 51 14.53 -10.19 6.95
CA ILE A 51 14.50 -8.85 6.35
C ILE A 51 15.15 -7.82 7.29
N ARG A 52 14.74 -7.81 8.55
CA ARG A 52 15.29 -6.85 9.53
C ARG A 52 16.79 -7.01 9.75
N ARG A 53 17.27 -8.25 9.80
CA ARG A 53 18.70 -8.55 9.94
C ARG A 53 19.46 -8.07 8.70
N VAL A 54 19.02 -8.40 7.51
CA VAL A 54 19.66 -7.98 6.24
C VAL A 54 19.63 -6.45 6.08
N ALA A 55 18.51 -5.80 6.41
CA ALA A 55 18.41 -4.34 6.37
C ALA A 55 19.42 -3.67 7.31
N LYS A 56 19.59 -4.22 8.52
CA LYS A 56 20.59 -3.73 9.49
C LYS A 56 22.03 -3.89 8.98
N GLU A 57 22.37 -5.04 8.37
CA GLU A 57 23.67 -5.29 7.77
C GLU A 57 23.98 -4.36 6.59
N LEU A 58 22.96 -4.01 5.81
CA LEU A 58 23.06 -3.07 4.70
C LEU A 58 22.95 -1.59 5.12
N HIS A 59 22.85 -1.32 6.43
CA HIS A 59 22.67 0.03 6.97
C HIS A 59 21.52 0.81 6.30
N THR A 60 20.42 0.12 5.95
CA THR A 60 19.24 0.71 5.32
C THR A 60 17.99 0.46 6.14
N ARG A 61 16.94 1.28 5.91
CA ARG A 61 15.64 1.10 6.55
C ARG A 61 14.66 0.48 5.57
N ILE A 62 14.05 -0.61 6.01
CA ILE A 62 13.04 -1.35 5.25
C ILE A 62 11.78 -1.45 6.10
N GLY A 63 10.67 -0.97 5.56
CA GLY A 63 9.36 -1.12 6.21
C GLY A 63 8.77 -2.51 6.00
N ILE A 64 7.93 -2.93 6.94
CA ILE A 64 7.18 -4.20 6.88
C ILE A 64 5.69 -3.88 6.81
N LEU A 65 5.06 -4.28 5.72
CA LEU A 65 3.62 -4.17 5.50
C LEU A 65 2.96 -5.54 5.71
N GLN A 66 2.14 -5.66 6.74
CA GLN A 66 1.27 -6.81 6.94
C GLN A 66 -0.04 -6.58 6.17
N ASP A 67 -0.36 -7.46 5.24
CA ASP A 67 -1.60 -7.41 4.45
C ASP A 67 -2.53 -8.52 4.92
N ILE A 68 -3.63 -8.16 5.61
CA ILE A 68 -4.61 -9.11 6.16
C ILE A 68 -5.62 -9.53 5.11
N SER A 69 -6.15 -10.77 5.26
CA SER A 69 -6.93 -11.44 4.22
C SER A 69 -8.29 -10.82 3.95
N GLY A 70 -8.96 -10.33 5.00
CA GLY A 70 -10.37 -9.97 4.95
C GLY A 70 -11.32 -11.15 4.72
N PRO A 71 -12.61 -10.90 4.57
CA PRO A 71 -13.65 -11.93 4.42
C PRO A 71 -13.70 -12.45 2.98
N LYS A 72 -12.75 -13.30 2.61
CA LYS A 72 -12.72 -13.85 1.26
C LYS A 72 -13.93 -14.73 0.97
N ILE A 73 -14.77 -14.28 0.03
CA ILE A 73 -15.94 -15.03 -0.40
C ILE A 73 -15.50 -16.08 -1.40
N ARG A 74 -15.93 -17.34 -1.18
CA ARG A 74 -15.52 -18.48 -2.00
C ARG A 74 -16.68 -19.41 -2.31
N THR A 75 -16.60 -20.07 -3.45
CA THR A 75 -17.45 -21.24 -3.74
C THR A 75 -17.18 -22.36 -2.73
N GLY A 76 -18.19 -23.17 -2.45
CA GLY A 76 -18.06 -24.40 -1.69
C GLY A 76 -17.24 -25.47 -2.44
N GLU A 77 -17.17 -26.64 -1.84
CA GLU A 77 -16.55 -27.81 -2.46
C GLU A 77 -17.42 -28.37 -3.59
N LEU A 78 -16.78 -28.82 -4.65
CA LEU A 78 -17.41 -29.47 -5.80
C LEU A 78 -17.03 -30.96 -5.82
N LYS A 79 -18.00 -31.81 -6.16
CA LYS A 79 -17.77 -33.24 -6.37
C LYS A 79 -16.78 -33.51 -7.52
N GLU A 80 -16.87 -32.67 -8.56
CA GLU A 80 -15.98 -32.63 -9.69
C GLU A 80 -15.95 -31.19 -10.24
N PRO A 81 -14.88 -30.77 -10.94
CA PRO A 81 -14.84 -29.47 -11.59
C PRO A 81 -16.00 -29.30 -12.60
N PHE A 82 -16.56 -28.08 -12.68
CA PHE A 82 -17.62 -27.78 -13.65
C PHE A 82 -17.04 -27.19 -14.93
N GLU A 83 -17.37 -27.79 -16.06
CA GLU A 83 -17.22 -27.15 -17.37
C GLU A 83 -18.53 -26.43 -17.69
N LEU A 84 -18.57 -25.12 -17.42
CA LEU A 84 -19.74 -24.29 -17.61
C LEU A 84 -19.74 -23.69 -19.01
N LYS A 85 -20.89 -23.69 -19.66
CA LYS A 85 -21.11 -23.07 -20.97
C LYS A 85 -22.10 -21.93 -20.86
N LYS A 86 -22.01 -20.98 -21.78
CA LYS A 86 -22.98 -19.90 -21.88
C LYS A 86 -24.39 -20.46 -22.03
N GLY A 87 -25.30 -20.00 -21.17
CA GLY A 87 -26.69 -20.47 -21.11
C GLY A 87 -26.94 -21.58 -20.10
N ASP A 88 -25.89 -22.16 -19.50
CA ASP A 88 -26.04 -23.12 -18.41
C ASP A 88 -26.66 -22.45 -17.17
N ARG A 89 -27.41 -23.25 -16.41
CA ARG A 89 -27.98 -22.83 -15.14
C ARG A 89 -27.06 -23.22 -14.00
N LEU A 90 -26.78 -22.28 -13.09
CA LEU A 90 -26.04 -22.50 -11.84
C LEU A 90 -26.86 -21.96 -10.66
N ASP A 91 -27.29 -22.84 -9.77
CA ASP A 91 -28.06 -22.50 -8.59
C ASP A 91 -27.14 -22.38 -7.35
N PHE A 92 -27.22 -21.25 -6.64
CA PHE A 92 -26.52 -21.01 -5.38
C PHE A 92 -27.46 -21.31 -4.21
N TYR A 93 -27.16 -22.37 -3.48
CA TYR A 93 -27.97 -22.80 -2.33
C TYR A 93 -27.58 -22.07 -1.05
N ARG A 94 -28.59 -21.72 -0.24
CA ARG A 94 -28.39 -21.09 1.09
C ARG A 94 -27.86 -22.09 2.13
N GLU A 95 -28.10 -23.39 1.93
CA GLU A 95 -27.48 -24.44 2.73
C GLU A 95 -26.10 -24.80 2.20
N THR A 96 -25.22 -25.28 3.10
CA THR A 96 -23.93 -25.84 2.68
C THR A 96 -24.16 -27.18 2.01
N ILE A 97 -23.89 -27.24 0.72
CA ILE A 97 -24.04 -28.45 -0.08
C ILE A 97 -22.72 -28.76 -0.81
N LEU A 98 -22.51 -30.03 -1.14
CA LEU A 98 -21.49 -30.41 -2.10
C LEU A 98 -21.99 -30.04 -3.50
N GLY A 99 -21.21 -29.19 -4.22
CA GLY A 99 -21.58 -28.78 -5.55
C GLY A 99 -21.48 -29.93 -6.55
N GLU A 100 -22.51 -30.11 -7.36
CA GLU A 100 -22.57 -31.16 -8.39
C GLU A 100 -23.43 -30.74 -9.57
N LYS A 101 -23.23 -31.43 -10.70
CA LYS A 101 -24.12 -31.37 -11.86
C LYS A 101 -25.37 -32.19 -11.56
N ILE A 102 -26.56 -31.57 -11.66
CA ILE A 102 -27.85 -32.20 -11.32
C ILE A 102 -28.68 -32.57 -12.56
N ALA A 103 -28.41 -31.95 -13.70
CA ALA A 103 -29.02 -32.28 -14.99
C ALA A 103 -28.12 -31.82 -16.16
N GLN A 104 -28.53 -32.08 -17.39
CA GLN A 104 -27.86 -31.49 -18.54
C GLN A 104 -27.91 -29.97 -18.44
N ASN A 105 -26.75 -29.29 -18.51
CA ASN A 105 -26.62 -27.82 -18.41
C ASN A 105 -27.18 -27.21 -17.11
N HIS A 106 -27.20 -27.98 -16.00
CA HIS A 106 -27.70 -27.51 -14.72
C HIS A 106 -26.82 -27.98 -13.57
N TYR A 107 -26.35 -27.03 -12.77
CA TYR A 107 -25.40 -27.21 -11.68
C TYR A 107 -25.93 -26.58 -10.40
N LYS A 108 -25.50 -27.08 -9.25
CA LYS A 108 -25.76 -26.49 -7.93
C LYS A 108 -24.47 -26.33 -7.17
N ILE A 109 -24.42 -25.28 -6.33
CA ILE A 109 -23.26 -24.94 -5.51
C ILE A 109 -23.71 -24.20 -4.24
N SER A 110 -22.84 -24.15 -3.22
CA SER A 110 -22.97 -23.22 -2.09
C SER A 110 -21.80 -22.27 -2.02
N ILE A 111 -21.88 -21.27 -1.16
CA ILE A 111 -20.82 -20.33 -0.84
C ILE A 111 -20.54 -20.32 0.66
N ASN A 112 -19.33 -19.88 1.06
CA ASN A 112 -18.94 -19.83 2.47
C ASN A 112 -19.62 -18.71 3.26
N GLN A 113 -20.03 -17.60 2.60
CA GLN A 113 -20.70 -16.43 3.20
C GLN A 113 -22.17 -16.36 2.75
N LYS A 114 -23.01 -17.19 3.37
CA LYS A 114 -24.40 -17.38 2.91
C LYS A 114 -25.28 -16.13 3.03
N SER A 115 -25.02 -15.26 4.02
CA SER A 115 -25.78 -14.02 4.22
C SER A 115 -25.73 -13.07 3.03
N ILE A 116 -24.72 -13.21 2.16
CA ILE A 116 -24.63 -12.40 0.94
C ILE A 116 -25.73 -12.73 -0.04
N LEU A 117 -26.18 -13.98 -0.09
CA LEU A 117 -27.25 -14.40 -0.97
C LEU A 117 -28.60 -13.70 -0.65
N ASP A 118 -28.76 -13.20 0.59
CA ASP A 118 -29.93 -12.42 1.01
C ASP A 118 -29.92 -10.98 0.51
N MET A 119 -28.76 -10.50 0.07
CA MET A 119 -28.56 -9.13 -0.41
C MET A 119 -28.69 -8.99 -1.92
N LEU A 120 -28.68 -10.13 -2.66
CA LEU A 120 -28.77 -10.17 -4.12
C LEU A 120 -30.15 -9.78 -4.63
N LYS A 121 -30.17 -9.18 -5.83
CA LYS A 121 -31.39 -8.82 -6.55
C LYS A 121 -31.39 -9.46 -7.94
N ILE A 122 -32.58 -9.62 -8.49
CA ILE A 122 -32.74 -10.05 -9.89
C ILE A 122 -32.01 -9.06 -10.79
N ASP A 123 -31.41 -9.57 -11.86
CA ASP A 123 -30.57 -8.86 -12.84
C ASP A 123 -29.16 -8.47 -12.36
N GLU A 124 -28.79 -8.70 -11.08
CA GLU A 124 -27.42 -8.53 -10.60
C GLU A 124 -26.50 -9.68 -11.07
N TYR A 125 -25.19 -9.46 -10.94
CA TYR A 125 -24.17 -10.39 -11.41
C TYR A 125 -23.39 -11.02 -10.26
N ILE A 126 -23.05 -12.29 -10.44
CA ILE A 126 -22.11 -13.05 -9.62
C ILE A 126 -20.92 -13.39 -10.50
N TYR A 127 -19.72 -12.92 -10.13
CA TYR A 127 -18.49 -13.23 -10.83
C TYR A 127 -17.72 -14.31 -10.07
N LEU A 128 -17.35 -15.37 -10.77
CA LEU A 128 -16.67 -16.54 -10.23
C LEU A 128 -15.25 -16.59 -10.79
N TYR A 129 -14.33 -17.13 -9.97
CA TYR A 129 -12.94 -17.36 -10.34
C TYR A 129 -12.29 -16.09 -10.92
N ASP A 130 -12.20 -15.07 -10.07
CA ASP A 130 -11.57 -13.78 -10.39
C ASP A 130 -12.18 -13.11 -11.65
N GLY A 131 -13.49 -13.22 -11.80
CA GLY A 131 -14.25 -12.62 -12.90
C GLY A 131 -14.21 -13.37 -14.23
N SER A 132 -13.54 -14.52 -14.29
CA SER A 132 -13.44 -15.33 -15.52
C SER A 132 -14.76 -15.94 -15.95
N ILE A 133 -15.70 -16.20 -15.01
CA ILE A 133 -17.04 -16.70 -15.26
C ILE A 133 -18.05 -15.71 -14.71
N ARG A 134 -19.04 -15.34 -15.52
CA ARG A 134 -20.13 -14.45 -15.15
C ARG A 134 -21.45 -15.19 -15.11
N ALA A 135 -22.18 -15.05 -14.00
CA ALA A 135 -23.49 -15.58 -13.79
C ALA A 135 -24.46 -14.42 -13.50
N LYS A 136 -25.60 -14.39 -14.19
CA LYS A 136 -26.65 -13.37 -13.99
C LYS A 136 -27.79 -13.96 -13.16
N VAL A 137 -28.20 -13.27 -12.11
CA VAL A 137 -29.33 -13.65 -11.26
C VAL A 137 -30.64 -13.52 -12.03
N VAL A 138 -31.41 -14.61 -12.09
CA VAL A 138 -32.71 -14.66 -12.82
C VAL A 138 -33.89 -14.95 -11.92
N SER A 139 -33.67 -15.63 -10.78
CA SER A 139 -34.72 -15.92 -9.80
C SER A 139 -34.15 -16.04 -8.41
N ILE A 140 -34.91 -15.68 -7.41
CA ILE A 140 -34.55 -15.74 -6.00
C ILE A 140 -35.71 -16.37 -5.24
N ASP A 141 -35.43 -17.44 -4.47
CA ASP A 141 -36.39 -18.05 -3.55
C ASP A 141 -35.76 -18.27 -2.14
N ASP A 142 -36.52 -18.87 -1.23
CA ASP A 142 -36.10 -19.10 0.14
C ASP A 142 -34.96 -20.11 0.28
N GLN A 143 -34.69 -20.93 -0.74
CA GLN A 143 -33.70 -22.00 -0.70
C GLN A 143 -32.46 -21.67 -1.52
N LYS A 144 -32.61 -20.91 -2.62
CA LYS A 144 -31.53 -20.72 -3.59
C LYS A 144 -31.68 -19.45 -4.41
N ILE A 145 -30.59 -19.07 -5.05
CA ILE A 145 -30.51 -18.06 -6.10
C ILE A 145 -30.25 -18.79 -7.42
N GLU A 146 -31.12 -18.61 -8.38
CA GLU A 146 -30.95 -19.18 -9.73
C GLU A 146 -30.22 -18.19 -10.62
N THR A 147 -29.21 -18.68 -11.31
CA THR A 147 -28.42 -17.86 -12.25
C THR A 147 -28.25 -18.52 -13.60
N ILE A 148 -28.02 -17.69 -14.63
CA ILE A 148 -27.64 -18.12 -15.97
C ILE A 148 -26.21 -17.70 -16.25
N ILE A 149 -25.39 -18.63 -16.72
CA ILE A 149 -24.00 -18.41 -17.11
C ILE A 149 -23.95 -17.62 -18.42
N GLU A 150 -23.16 -16.53 -18.44
CA GLU A 150 -23.07 -15.65 -19.61
C GLU A 150 -21.88 -15.92 -20.52
N ASN A 151 -20.85 -16.62 -20.02
CA ASN A 151 -19.68 -17.00 -20.81
C ASN A 151 -19.12 -18.36 -20.35
N ASP A 152 -18.45 -19.03 -21.27
CA ASP A 152 -17.81 -20.32 -21.00
C ASP A 152 -16.71 -20.20 -19.96
N GLY A 153 -16.53 -21.23 -19.12
CA GLY A 153 -15.47 -21.26 -18.11
C GLY A 153 -15.38 -22.59 -17.38
N PHE A 154 -14.29 -22.73 -16.63
CA PHE A 154 -14.00 -23.93 -15.84
C PHE A 154 -13.93 -23.56 -14.35
N LEU A 155 -14.83 -24.12 -13.55
CA LEU A 155 -14.95 -23.81 -12.13
C LEU A 155 -14.48 -24.96 -11.26
N ASN A 156 -13.50 -24.69 -10.41
CA ASN A 156 -13.00 -25.59 -9.37
C ASN A 156 -13.56 -25.24 -7.99
N SER A 157 -13.37 -26.13 -7.01
CA SER A 157 -13.71 -25.89 -5.60
C SER A 157 -12.98 -24.69 -5.02
N ASN A 158 -13.60 -24.00 -4.06
CA ASN A 158 -13.01 -22.95 -3.23
C ASN A 158 -12.47 -21.74 -4.02
N LYS A 159 -13.06 -21.41 -5.20
CA LYS A 159 -12.69 -20.25 -6.01
C LYS A 159 -13.33 -18.97 -5.50
N GLY A 160 -12.63 -17.84 -5.70
CA GLY A 160 -13.12 -16.52 -5.34
C GLY A 160 -14.42 -16.15 -6.04
N ILE A 161 -15.28 -15.40 -5.33
CA ILE A 161 -16.53 -14.88 -5.84
C ILE A 161 -16.59 -13.38 -5.57
N ASN A 162 -17.06 -12.61 -6.56
CA ASN A 162 -17.31 -11.18 -6.47
C ASN A 162 -18.75 -10.84 -6.85
N PHE A 163 -19.24 -9.74 -6.31
CA PHE A 163 -20.60 -9.28 -6.49
C PHE A 163 -20.61 -7.80 -6.88
N PRO A 164 -20.26 -7.47 -8.15
CA PRO A 164 -19.91 -6.11 -8.57
C PRO A 164 -21.08 -5.10 -8.52
N ASN A 165 -22.32 -5.59 -8.37
CA ASN A 165 -23.51 -4.74 -8.31
C ASN A 165 -24.20 -4.75 -6.94
N THR A 166 -23.73 -5.56 -6.01
CA THR A 166 -24.38 -5.79 -4.71
C THR A 166 -23.61 -5.09 -3.60
N LYS A 167 -24.29 -4.20 -2.87
CA LYS A 167 -23.73 -3.64 -1.62
C LYS A 167 -23.75 -4.71 -0.55
N ILE A 168 -22.57 -5.23 -0.23
CA ILE A 168 -22.39 -6.29 0.73
C ILE A 168 -22.09 -5.66 2.09
N ASN A 169 -22.97 -5.86 3.06
CA ASN A 169 -22.78 -5.43 4.43
C ASN A 169 -22.37 -6.64 5.29
N ILE A 170 -21.08 -6.91 5.36
CA ILE A 170 -20.48 -7.96 6.19
C ILE A 170 -19.30 -7.39 6.96
N ASP A 171 -18.98 -7.98 8.11
CA ASP A 171 -17.79 -7.62 8.88
C ASP A 171 -16.54 -7.86 8.04
N VAL A 172 -15.75 -6.80 7.82
CA VAL A 172 -14.52 -6.85 7.05
C VAL A 172 -13.40 -7.52 7.84
N ILE A 173 -13.43 -7.42 9.19
CA ILE A 173 -12.40 -7.97 10.06
C ILE A 173 -12.88 -9.31 10.64
N THR A 174 -12.40 -10.39 10.06
CA THR A 174 -12.70 -11.76 10.50
C THR A 174 -11.96 -12.10 11.81
N GLN A 175 -12.36 -13.20 12.47
CA GLN A 175 -11.60 -13.70 13.65
C GLN A 175 -10.16 -14.06 13.31
N LYS A 176 -9.91 -14.57 12.10
CA LYS A 176 -8.53 -14.80 11.61
C LYS A 176 -7.78 -13.49 11.54
N ASP A 177 -8.38 -12.45 10.96
CA ASP A 177 -7.73 -11.13 10.82
C ASP A 177 -7.43 -10.52 12.19
N LYS A 178 -8.30 -10.67 13.19
CA LYS A 178 -8.02 -10.26 14.58
C LYS A 178 -6.78 -10.96 15.14
N ASN A 179 -6.62 -12.26 14.91
CA ASN A 179 -5.44 -13.00 15.34
C ASN A 179 -4.18 -12.55 14.58
N ASP A 180 -4.31 -12.29 13.28
CA ASP A 180 -3.22 -11.78 12.45
C ASP A 180 -2.80 -10.37 12.86
N LEU A 181 -3.74 -9.49 13.20
CA LEU A 181 -3.46 -8.15 13.75
C LEU A 181 -2.68 -8.22 15.07
N LEU A 182 -3.07 -9.12 15.99
CA LEU A 182 -2.34 -9.33 17.24
C LEU A 182 -0.91 -9.82 16.99
N TRP A 183 -0.71 -10.68 15.97
CA TRP A 183 0.61 -11.10 15.53
C TRP A 183 1.43 -9.89 15.01
N GLY A 184 0.82 -9.02 14.19
CA GLY A 184 1.47 -7.82 13.68
C GLY A 184 1.90 -6.86 14.78
N ILE A 185 1.03 -6.64 15.76
CA ILE A 185 1.31 -5.82 16.95
C ILE A 185 2.50 -6.39 17.73
N LYS A 186 2.48 -7.69 18.02
CA LYS A 186 3.54 -8.39 18.76
C LYS A 186 4.89 -8.34 18.03
N ASN A 187 4.88 -8.35 16.71
CA ASN A 187 6.09 -8.37 15.88
C ASN A 187 6.46 -6.98 15.34
N GLU A 188 5.78 -5.93 15.82
CA GLU A 188 6.09 -4.53 15.53
C GLU A 188 6.16 -4.23 14.03
N VAL A 189 5.19 -4.71 13.25
CA VAL A 189 5.09 -4.34 11.83
C VAL A 189 4.88 -2.82 11.69
N ASP A 190 5.34 -2.25 10.58
CA ASP A 190 5.31 -0.80 10.37
C ASP A 190 3.99 -0.33 9.74
N PHE A 191 3.35 -1.20 8.96
CA PHE A 191 2.12 -0.91 8.23
C PHE A 191 1.15 -2.09 8.28
N LEU A 192 -0.14 -1.78 8.28
CA LEU A 192 -1.24 -2.73 8.09
C LEU A 192 -1.99 -2.37 6.81
N ALA A 193 -2.22 -3.32 5.93
CA ALA A 193 -3.14 -3.18 4.80
C ALA A 193 -4.41 -3.99 5.08
N ILE A 194 -5.58 -3.33 5.00
CA ILE A 194 -6.88 -3.92 5.26
C ILE A 194 -7.56 -4.21 3.93
N SER A 195 -7.86 -5.49 3.66
CA SER A 195 -8.54 -5.93 2.44
C SER A 195 -10.05 -5.69 2.54
N PHE A 196 -10.68 -5.46 1.39
CA PHE A 196 -12.14 -5.33 1.23
C PHE A 196 -12.78 -4.19 2.02
N VAL A 197 -12.04 -3.11 2.31
CA VAL A 197 -12.60 -1.90 2.94
C VAL A 197 -13.77 -1.37 2.12
N GLN A 198 -14.87 -1.04 2.80
CA GLN A 198 -16.10 -0.53 2.19
C GLN A 198 -16.38 0.91 2.60
N ASN A 199 -16.01 1.28 3.84
CA ASN A 199 -16.28 2.58 4.44
C ASN A 199 -15.30 2.89 5.59
N ALA A 200 -15.45 4.04 6.24
CA ALA A 200 -14.59 4.49 7.34
C ALA A 200 -14.67 3.57 8.57
N HIS A 201 -15.82 2.96 8.84
CA HIS A 201 -16.04 2.12 10.02
C HIS A 201 -15.10 0.90 10.04
N ASP A 202 -14.82 0.31 8.88
CA ASP A 202 -13.92 -0.86 8.78
C ASP A 202 -12.48 -0.50 9.25
N ILE A 203 -12.08 0.74 9.06
CA ILE A 203 -10.77 1.25 9.50
C ILE A 203 -10.80 1.55 10.99
N ASP A 204 -11.89 2.14 11.48
CA ASP A 204 -12.06 2.52 12.88
C ASP A 204 -12.07 1.27 13.78
N GLU A 205 -12.67 0.13 13.35
CA GLU A 205 -12.58 -1.15 14.06
C GLU A 205 -11.12 -1.59 14.28
N VAL A 206 -10.28 -1.48 13.28
CA VAL A 206 -8.85 -1.81 13.41
C VAL A 206 -8.14 -0.82 14.32
N ARG A 207 -8.47 0.48 14.25
CA ARG A 207 -7.91 1.49 15.17
C ARG A 207 -8.25 1.21 16.62
N GLU A 208 -9.47 0.74 16.90
CA GLU A 208 -9.87 0.34 18.24
C GLU A 208 -9.04 -0.84 18.76
N ILE A 209 -8.81 -1.86 17.93
CA ILE A 209 -7.93 -3.00 18.29
C ILE A 209 -6.50 -2.51 18.60
N LEU A 210 -5.96 -1.60 17.79
CA LEU A 210 -4.63 -1.02 18.02
C LEU A 210 -4.59 -0.21 19.32
N ALA A 211 -5.62 0.60 19.58
CA ALA A 211 -5.70 1.41 20.79
C ALA A 211 -5.82 0.55 22.06
N GLN A 212 -6.59 -0.53 22.04
CA GLN A 212 -6.70 -1.50 23.15
C GLN A 212 -5.35 -2.17 23.47
N ASN A 213 -4.45 -2.27 22.47
CA ASN A 213 -3.11 -2.81 22.63
C ASN A 213 -2.03 -1.72 22.81
N ASN A 214 -2.41 -0.48 23.11
CA ASN A 214 -1.52 0.67 23.35
C ASN A 214 -0.49 0.88 22.22
N THR A 215 -0.86 0.63 20.97
CA THR A 215 0.03 0.78 19.82
C THR A 215 -0.60 1.63 18.72
N LYS A 216 0.27 2.21 17.89
CA LYS A 216 -0.11 2.92 16.67
C LYS A 216 0.68 2.30 15.51
N ILE A 217 -0.01 1.71 14.55
CA ILE A 217 0.54 1.21 13.29
C ILE A 217 -0.21 1.92 12.18
N SER A 218 0.49 2.32 11.12
CA SER A 218 -0.15 3.02 9.99
C SER A 218 -1.06 2.07 9.21
N ILE A 219 -2.32 2.48 9.01
CA ILE A 219 -3.35 1.67 8.35
C ILE A 219 -3.50 2.14 6.90
N PHE A 220 -3.32 1.22 5.97
CA PHE A 220 -3.57 1.38 4.54
C PHE A 220 -4.88 0.70 4.16
N ALA A 221 -5.85 1.48 3.70
CA ALA A 221 -7.11 0.95 3.19
C ALA A 221 -6.92 0.47 1.75
N LYS A 222 -7.27 -0.79 1.46
CA LYS A 222 -7.22 -1.35 0.11
C LYS A 222 -8.55 -1.07 -0.60
N ILE A 223 -8.45 -0.34 -1.70
CA ILE A 223 -9.61 -0.02 -2.55
C ILE A 223 -9.74 -1.11 -3.60
N GLU A 224 -10.62 -2.04 -3.32
CA GLU A 224 -10.86 -3.28 -4.07
C GLU A 224 -12.28 -3.36 -4.60
N LYS A 225 -13.22 -2.59 -4.02
CA LYS A 225 -14.66 -2.67 -4.28
C LYS A 225 -15.22 -1.35 -4.81
N PHE A 226 -16.34 -1.43 -5.51
CA PHE A 226 -17.00 -0.24 -6.07
C PHE A 226 -17.53 0.70 -4.97
N ASP A 227 -18.04 0.17 -3.87
CA ASP A 227 -18.53 0.95 -2.72
C ASP A 227 -17.39 1.71 -2.02
N ALA A 228 -16.17 1.12 -1.94
CA ALA A 228 -15.00 1.84 -1.47
C ALA A 228 -14.64 3.05 -2.38
N VAL A 229 -14.89 2.96 -3.68
CA VAL A 229 -14.69 4.10 -4.59
C VAL A 229 -15.73 5.19 -4.34
N GLU A 230 -17.00 4.81 -4.07
CA GLU A 230 -18.05 5.76 -3.70
C GLU A 230 -17.74 6.47 -2.38
N ASN A 231 -17.20 5.75 -1.39
CA ASN A 231 -16.91 6.22 -0.04
C ASN A 231 -15.46 6.73 0.13
N ILE A 232 -14.73 6.98 -0.96
CA ILE A 232 -13.27 7.20 -0.94
C ILE A 232 -12.85 8.36 -0.03
N ASP A 233 -13.62 9.43 0.05
CA ASP A 233 -13.26 10.63 0.82
C ASP A 233 -13.27 10.35 2.34
N GLU A 234 -14.26 9.60 2.85
CA GLU A 234 -14.30 9.20 4.26
C GLU A 234 -13.23 8.13 4.58
N ILE A 235 -12.96 7.21 3.66
CA ILE A 235 -11.90 6.20 3.79
C ILE A 235 -10.53 6.89 3.89
N ILE A 236 -10.23 7.84 3.01
CA ILE A 236 -8.99 8.62 3.06
C ILE A 236 -8.86 9.36 4.39
N LYS A 237 -9.94 9.93 4.92
CA LYS A 237 -9.92 10.66 6.18
C LYS A 237 -9.58 9.75 7.37
N SER A 238 -10.13 8.53 7.44
CA SER A 238 -9.93 7.59 8.55
C SER A 238 -8.64 6.78 8.44
N SER A 239 -8.11 6.54 7.23
CA SER A 239 -6.86 5.78 7.01
C SER A 239 -5.60 6.63 7.15
N ASP A 240 -4.43 5.98 7.21
CA ASP A 240 -3.11 6.63 7.17
C ASP A 240 -2.49 6.58 5.78
N GLY A 241 -3.00 5.75 4.89
CA GLY A 241 -2.64 5.63 3.50
C GLY A 241 -3.64 4.80 2.71
N ILE A 242 -3.50 4.78 1.41
CA ILE A 242 -4.40 4.08 0.48
C ILE A 242 -3.60 3.08 -0.37
N MET A 243 -4.20 1.93 -0.67
CA MET A 243 -3.70 1.01 -1.69
C MET A 243 -4.76 0.84 -2.78
N VAL A 244 -4.42 1.22 -4.00
CA VAL A 244 -5.26 0.97 -5.18
C VAL A 244 -4.96 -0.44 -5.67
N ALA A 245 -5.81 -1.41 -5.31
CA ALA A 245 -5.66 -2.83 -5.64
C ALA A 245 -6.37 -3.14 -6.96
N ARG A 246 -5.72 -2.80 -8.07
CA ARG A 246 -6.33 -2.76 -9.42
C ARG A 246 -6.85 -4.11 -9.91
N GLY A 247 -6.24 -5.22 -9.47
CA GLY A 247 -6.68 -6.57 -9.84
C GLY A 247 -8.10 -6.85 -9.35
N ASP A 248 -8.33 -6.69 -8.05
CA ASP A 248 -9.65 -6.92 -7.44
C ASP A 248 -10.64 -5.83 -7.86
N LEU A 249 -10.22 -4.56 -7.88
CA LEU A 249 -11.06 -3.45 -8.32
C LEU A 249 -11.55 -3.63 -9.77
N GLY A 250 -10.71 -4.16 -10.66
CA GLY A 250 -11.08 -4.40 -12.07
C GLY A 250 -12.09 -5.54 -12.28
N ILE A 251 -12.35 -6.33 -11.22
CA ILE A 251 -13.45 -7.31 -11.22
C ILE A 251 -14.75 -6.63 -10.77
N GLU A 252 -14.67 -5.71 -9.82
CA GLU A 252 -15.80 -5.01 -9.20
C GLU A 252 -16.35 -3.85 -10.05
N VAL A 253 -15.49 -3.21 -10.87
CA VAL A 253 -15.88 -2.13 -11.79
C VAL A 253 -15.47 -2.48 -13.22
N PRO A 254 -16.12 -1.90 -14.25
CA PRO A 254 -15.68 -2.08 -15.63
C PRO A 254 -14.18 -1.74 -15.77
N TYR A 255 -13.38 -2.69 -16.27
CA TYR A 255 -11.90 -2.59 -16.29
C TYR A 255 -11.38 -1.31 -16.97
N TYR A 256 -12.10 -0.78 -17.96
CA TYR A 256 -11.74 0.48 -18.64
C TYR A 256 -11.91 1.74 -17.76
N LYS A 257 -12.59 1.64 -16.60
CA LYS A 257 -12.70 2.74 -15.62
C LYS A 257 -11.55 2.76 -14.64
N VAL A 258 -10.86 1.63 -14.42
CA VAL A 258 -9.80 1.49 -13.41
C VAL A 258 -8.70 2.56 -13.54
N PRO A 259 -8.17 2.90 -14.73
CA PRO A 259 -7.15 3.93 -14.84
C PRO A 259 -7.60 5.31 -14.36
N ASN A 260 -8.85 5.70 -14.62
CA ASN A 260 -9.38 6.99 -14.18
C ASN A 260 -9.61 6.99 -12.65
N ILE A 261 -10.16 5.91 -12.11
CA ILE A 261 -10.34 5.72 -10.67
C ILE A 261 -8.99 5.78 -9.95
N GLN A 262 -7.96 5.13 -10.48
CA GLN A 262 -6.59 5.21 -9.96
C GLN A 262 -6.11 6.65 -9.85
N LYS A 263 -6.23 7.43 -10.93
CA LYS A 263 -5.80 8.84 -10.97
C LYS A 263 -6.55 9.69 -9.95
N GLU A 264 -7.86 9.50 -9.85
CA GLU A 264 -8.71 10.21 -8.88
C GLU A 264 -8.31 9.89 -7.44
N ILE A 265 -8.14 8.60 -7.11
CA ILE A 265 -7.73 8.17 -5.76
C ILE A 265 -6.34 8.73 -5.40
N ILE A 266 -5.36 8.64 -6.32
CA ILE A 266 -4.02 9.20 -6.11
C ILE A 266 -4.09 10.70 -5.83
N GLN A 267 -4.86 11.44 -6.62
CA GLN A 267 -5.03 12.88 -6.44
C GLN A 267 -5.67 13.21 -5.09
N LYS A 268 -6.76 12.53 -4.72
CA LYS A 268 -7.45 12.72 -3.43
C LYS A 268 -6.55 12.37 -2.24
N ALA A 269 -5.81 11.27 -2.31
CA ALA A 269 -4.86 10.87 -1.26
C ALA A 269 -3.73 11.90 -1.10
N ASN A 270 -3.14 12.36 -2.21
CA ASN A 270 -2.13 13.42 -2.20
C ASN A 270 -2.69 14.72 -1.61
N ASN A 271 -3.92 15.12 -1.95
CA ASN A 271 -4.59 16.29 -1.37
C ASN A 271 -4.76 16.18 0.15
N ALA A 272 -4.97 14.97 0.65
CA ALA A 272 -5.07 14.68 2.08
C ALA A 272 -3.72 14.43 2.77
N SER A 273 -2.59 14.56 2.08
CA SER A 273 -1.25 14.18 2.58
C SER A 273 -1.20 12.72 3.06
N LYS A 274 -1.81 11.80 2.32
CA LYS A 274 -1.82 10.37 2.62
C LYS A 274 -1.00 9.63 1.56
N PRO A 275 0.00 8.82 1.95
CA PRO A 275 0.73 7.99 0.99
C PRO A 275 -0.20 7.04 0.25
N VAL A 276 0.08 6.83 -1.04
CA VAL A 276 -0.70 5.93 -1.87
C VAL A 276 0.19 4.88 -2.56
N ILE A 277 -0.26 3.63 -2.54
CA ILE A 277 0.38 2.50 -3.21
C ILE A 277 -0.46 2.13 -4.43
N THR A 278 0.14 2.11 -5.62
CA THR A 278 -0.47 1.49 -6.80
C THR A 278 -0.04 0.04 -6.88
N ALA A 279 -1.02 -0.87 -6.83
CA ALA A 279 -0.78 -2.29 -6.61
C ALA A 279 -1.42 -3.17 -7.69
N THR A 280 -0.86 -4.37 -7.82
CA THR A 280 -1.29 -5.48 -8.67
C THR A 280 -1.12 -5.25 -10.17
N GLN A 281 -0.73 -6.30 -10.89
CA GLN A 281 -0.57 -6.32 -12.36
C GLN A 281 0.36 -5.22 -12.90
N MET A 282 1.43 -4.86 -12.16
CA MET A 282 2.36 -3.83 -12.59
C MET A 282 3.35 -4.35 -13.63
N LEU A 283 4.00 -5.48 -13.36
CA LEU A 283 4.95 -6.17 -14.23
C LEU A 283 4.64 -7.68 -14.28
N PHE A 284 3.36 -8.03 -14.39
CA PHE A 284 2.83 -9.37 -14.18
C PHE A 284 3.49 -10.44 -15.05
N SER A 285 3.93 -10.08 -16.27
CA SER A 285 4.66 -11.01 -17.13
C SER A 285 5.94 -11.55 -16.49
N LEU A 286 6.55 -10.81 -15.54
CA LEU A 286 7.75 -11.24 -14.82
C LEU A 286 7.51 -12.39 -13.83
N ALA A 287 6.25 -12.73 -13.56
CA ALA A 287 5.93 -13.98 -12.86
C ALA A 287 6.35 -15.22 -13.66
N LYS A 288 6.37 -15.13 -15.00
CA LYS A 288 6.65 -16.26 -15.90
C LYS A 288 7.74 -15.97 -16.95
N SER A 289 8.28 -14.77 -17.03
CA SER A 289 9.29 -14.31 -17.98
C SER A 289 10.38 -13.50 -17.28
N LYS A 290 11.56 -13.40 -17.87
CA LYS A 290 12.63 -12.50 -17.41
C LYS A 290 12.51 -11.07 -17.97
N THR A 291 11.60 -10.86 -18.91
CA THR A 291 11.40 -9.57 -19.55
C THR A 291 9.96 -9.11 -19.42
N ALA A 292 9.77 -7.86 -19.00
CA ALA A 292 8.46 -7.22 -18.95
C ALA A 292 7.99 -6.82 -20.36
N THR A 293 6.69 -6.72 -20.55
CA THR A 293 6.12 -6.14 -21.76
C THR A 293 6.26 -4.62 -21.77
N ARG A 294 6.24 -4.01 -22.97
CA ARG A 294 6.27 -2.54 -23.10
C ARG A 294 5.04 -1.88 -22.49
N ALA A 295 3.90 -2.54 -22.51
CA ALA A 295 2.67 -2.05 -21.89
C ALA A 295 2.80 -1.96 -20.37
N GLU A 296 3.40 -2.95 -19.72
CA GLU A 296 3.64 -2.97 -18.28
C GLU A 296 4.66 -1.91 -17.86
N ILE A 297 5.74 -1.73 -18.60
CA ILE A 297 6.71 -0.64 -18.37
C ILE A 297 6.01 0.72 -18.46
N SER A 298 5.12 0.89 -19.46
CA SER A 298 4.33 2.11 -19.61
C SER A 298 3.33 2.30 -18.46
N ASP A 299 2.78 1.23 -17.92
CA ASP A 299 1.86 1.26 -16.78
C ASP A 299 2.58 1.70 -15.48
N VAL A 300 3.76 1.15 -15.20
CA VAL A 300 4.60 1.62 -14.07
C VAL A 300 4.93 3.10 -14.22
N ALA A 301 5.36 3.52 -15.41
CA ALA A 301 5.67 4.92 -15.69
C ALA A 301 4.43 5.83 -15.50
N ASN A 302 3.24 5.39 -15.95
CA ASN A 302 2.01 6.13 -15.76
C ASN A 302 1.65 6.28 -14.27
N ALA A 303 1.74 5.21 -13.47
CA ALA A 303 1.50 5.29 -12.02
C ALA A 303 2.44 6.29 -11.32
N VAL A 304 3.73 6.31 -11.71
CA VAL A 304 4.70 7.29 -11.21
C VAL A 304 4.27 8.71 -11.59
N LEU A 305 3.91 8.95 -12.85
CA LEU A 305 3.48 10.27 -13.34
C LEU A 305 2.14 10.72 -12.72
N ASP A 306 1.26 9.80 -12.38
CA ASP A 306 0.02 10.08 -11.62
C ASP A 306 0.31 10.62 -10.22
N GLY A 307 1.51 10.40 -9.67
CA GLY A 307 1.94 10.88 -8.37
C GLY A 307 1.78 9.87 -7.24
N THR A 308 1.78 8.57 -7.53
CA THR A 308 1.80 7.52 -6.49
C THR A 308 3.03 7.64 -5.59
N ASP A 309 2.90 7.31 -4.31
CA ASP A 309 4.06 7.27 -3.39
C ASP A 309 4.87 5.99 -3.58
N ALA A 310 4.18 4.88 -3.85
CA ALA A 310 4.82 3.60 -4.08
C ALA A 310 4.12 2.79 -5.17
N VAL A 311 4.88 1.93 -5.83
CA VAL A 311 4.38 0.88 -6.74
C VAL A 311 4.69 -0.49 -6.13
N MET A 312 3.81 -1.48 -6.34
CA MET A 312 3.91 -2.77 -5.66
C MET A 312 4.06 -3.94 -6.64
N LEU A 313 5.03 -4.80 -6.36
CA LEU A 313 5.19 -6.14 -6.94
C LEU A 313 4.45 -7.17 -6.07
N SER A 314 3.62 -7.99 -6.69
CA SER A 314 2.82 -9.06 -6.06
C SER A 314 3.37 -10.43 -6.42
N GLU A 315 2.81 -11.10 -7.42
CA GLU A 315 3.26 -12.42 -7.87
C GLU A 315 4.68 -12.37 -8.46
N GLU A 316 5.04 -11.26 -9.10
CA GLU A 316 6.34 -11.02 -9.73
C GLU A 316 7.51 -11.23 -8.76
N SER A 317 7.31 -10.84 -7.50
CA SER A 317 8.32 -11.00 -6.43
C SER A 317 8.05 -12.18 -5.50
N ALA A 318 6.79 -12.64 -5.37
CA ALA A 318 6.43 -13.72 -4.44
C ALA A 318 6.66 -15.12 -5.02
N VAL A 319 6.31 -15.33 -6.29
CA VAL A 319 6.37 -16.63 -6.99
C VAL A 319 7.01 -16.53 -8.37
N GLY A 320 7.44 -15.34 -8.77
CA GLY A 320 8.08 -15.09 -10.05
C GLY A 320 9.42 -15.79 -10.22
N ILE A 321 9.86 -15.96 -11.46
CA ILE A 321 11.07 -16.72 -11.79
C ILE A 321 12.36 -15.99 -11.38
N ASP A 322 12.33 -14.65 -11.21
CA ASP A 322 13.48 -13.86 -10.83
C ASP A 322 13.03 -12.58 -10.09
N PRO A 323 12.74 -12.69 -8.76
CA PRO A 323 12.27 -11.56 -7.95
C PRO A 323 13.22 -10.36 -7.94
N ALA A 324 14.53 -10.60 -7.91
CA ALA A 324 15.52 -9.52 -7.88
C ALA A 324 15.55 -8.73 -9.19
N ASN A 325 15.42 -9.41 -10.33
CA ASN A 325 15.29 -8.77 -11.65
C ASN A 325 13.97 -7.99 -11.77
N ALA A 326 12.86 -8.49 -11.21
CA ALA A 326 11.60 -7.76 -11.22
C ALA A 326 11.71 -6.41 -10.48
N VAL A 327 12.40 -6.39 -9.34
CA VAL A 327 12.70 -5.15 -8.60
C VAL A 327 13.60 -4.22 -9.40
N ASP A 328 14.65 -4.75 -10.04
CA ASP A 328 15.57 -3.93 -10.84
C ASP A 328 14.84 -3.27 -12.02
N ILE A 329 14.06 -4.01 -12.79
CA ILE A 329 13.26 -3.46 -13.90
C ILE A 329 12.31 -2.36 -13.41
N MET A 330 11.62 -2.57 -12.30
CA MET A 330 10.76 -1.56 -11.70
C MET A 330 11.54 -0.33 -11.27
N CYS A 331 12.69 -0.51 -10.62
CA CYS A 331 13.57 0.57 -10.17
C CYS A 331 14.08 1.41 -11.34
N GLN A 332 14.57 0.78 -12.39
CA GLN A 332 15.06 1.47 -13.60
C GLN A 332 13.94 2.23 -14.29
N THR A 333 12.74 1.66 -14.37
CA THR A 333 11.56 2.32 -14.93
C THR A 333 11.20 3.58 -14.14
N ILE A 334 11.21 3.51 -12.81
CA ILE A 334 10.96 4.66 -11.94
C ILE A 334 12.01 5.76 -12.19
N ILE A 335 13.30 5.42 -12.12
CA ILE A 335 14.41 6.37 -12.27
C ILE A 335 14.30 7.10 -13.62
N GLU A 336 14.03 6.37 -14.70
CA GLU A 336 13.90 6.96 -16.02
C GLU A 336 12.68 7.87 -16.13
N THR A 337 11.56 7.46 -15.58
CA THR A 337 10.31 8.24 -15.55
C THR A 337 10.47 9.52 -14.74
N GLU A 338 11.15 9.45 -13.61
CA GLU A 338 11.37 10.60 -12.72
C GLU A 338 12.22 11.70 -13.33
N LYS A 339 13.01 11.45 -14.36
CA LYS A 339 13.73 12.51 -15.12
C LYS A 339 12.76 13.52 -15.78
N ARG A 340 11.51 13.12 -16.02
CA ARG A 340 10.47 13.95 -16.64
C ARG A 340 9.26 14.19 -15.73
N TYR A 341 9.40 13.87 -14.44
CA TYR A 341 8.32 14.07 -13.48
C TYR A 341 8.03 15.58 -13.29
N PRO A 342 6.75 16.01 -13.23
CA PRO A 342 6.41 17.39 -12.99
C PRO A 342 6.57 17.74 -11.49
N TYR A 343 7.80 17.99 -11.08
CA TYR A 343 8.15 18.37 -9.71
C TYR A 343 7.55 19.72 -9.28
N ASN A 344 7.67 20.03 -7.98
CA ASN A 344 7.39 21.35 -7.41
C ASN A 344 5.91 21.78 -7.50
N LYS A 345 5.02 20.88 -7.04
CA LYS A 345 3.55 21.10 -7.03
C LYS A 345 3.11 22.05 -5.91
N PHE A 346 3.68 23.28 -5.84
CA PHE A 346 3.45 24.20 -4.72
C PHE A 346 2.06 24.82 -4.71
N ASN A 347 1.39 24.90 -5.83
CA ASN A 347 0.09 25.55 -6.01
C ASN A 347 -1.07 24.58 -6.22
N ASP A 348 -0.82 23.26 -6.16
CA ASP A 348 -1.82 22.25 -6.50
C ASP A 348 -2.80 21.93 -5.38
N PHE A 349 -2.60 22.52 -4.17
CA PHE A 349 -3.36 22.17 -2.97
C PHE A 349 -4.00 23.38 -2.32
N ASN A 350 -5.27 23.22 -1.92
CA ASN A 350 -6.08 24.20 -1.20
C ASN A 350 -6.28 23.78 0.27
N ASP A 351 -6.91 24.64 1.06
CA ASP A 351 -7.33 24.39 2.47
C ASP A 351 -6.20 23.91 3.40
N LEU A 352 -5.04 24.56 3.26
CA LEU A 352 -3.85 24.23 4.01
C LEU A 352 -3.92 24.75 5.44
N ASP A 353 -3.63 23.89 6.41
CA ASP A 353 -3.36 24.31 7.79
C ASP A 353 -2.03 25.07 7.91
N ASN A 354 -1.73 25.59 9.10
CA ASN A 354 -0.51 26.38 9.31
C ASN A 354 0.77 25.56 9.09
N THR A 355 0.76 24.28 9.48
CA THR A 355 1.89 23.37 9.24
C THR A 355 2.07 23.13 7.75
N ASP A 356 1.00 22.93 6.99
CA ASP A 356 1.06 22.79 5.54
C ASP A 356 1.67 24.03 4.87
N LYS A 357 1.27 25.22 5.29
CA LYS A 357 1.83 26.48 4.75
C LYS A 357 3.33 26.59 4.99
N ILE A 358 3.79 26.22 6.19
CA ILE A 358 5.23 26.17 6.51
C ILE A 358 5.96 25.11 5.67
N MET A 359 5.39 23.91 5.53
CA MET A 359 6.02 22.83 4.73
C MET A 359 6.05 23.19 3.24
N ARG A 360 5.01 23.84 2.71
CA ARG A 360 5.02 24.39 1.35
C ARG A 360 6.13 25.43 1.17
N SER A 361 6.22 26.37 2.11
CA SER A 361 7.24 27.42 2.08
C SER A 361 8.65 26.81 2.18
N SER A 362 8.82 25.75 2.98
CA SER A 362 10.09 25.02 3.08
C SER A 362 10.49 24.38 1.76
N ALA A 363 9.56 23.69 1.11
CA ALA A 363 9.82 23.03 -0.18
C ALA A 363 10.12 24.07 -1.28
N HIS A 364 9.39 25.20 -1.29
CA HIS A 364 9.62 26.30 -2.23
C HIS A 364 10.97 26.98 -1.99
N LEU A 365 11.26 27.38 -0.74
CA LEU A 365 12.51 28.02 -0.37
C LEU A 365 13.73 27.13 -0.68
N ALA A 366 13.63 25.83 -0.42
CA ALA A 366 14.70 24.89 -0.75
C ALA A 366 14.97 24.86 -2.26
N THR A 367 13.92 24.95 -3.09
CA THR A 367 14.05 25.03 -4.55
C THR A 367 14.72 26.34 -5.00
N ASP A 368 14.31 27.49 -4.43
CA ASP A 368 14.88 28.80 -4.74
C ASP A 368 16.37 28.89 -4.37
N LEU A 369 16.75 28.26 -3.26
CA LEU A 369 18.13 28.18 -2.79
C LEU A 369 18.98 27.15 -3.54
N ASN A 370 18.39 26.32 -4.40
CA ASN A 370 19.03 25.12 -4.94
C ASN A 370 19.67 24.26 -3.83
N ALA A 371 18.95 24.08 -2.72
CA ALA A 371 19.43 23.33 -1.57
C ALA A 371 19.70 21.86 -1.93
N ASP A 372 20.71 21.25 -1.35
CA ASP A 372 21.07 19.84 -1.60
C ASP A 372 20.06 18.86 -0.99
N ALA A 373 19.50 19.19 0.19
CA ALA A 373 18.41 18.42 0.80
C ALA A 373 17.58 19.30 1.77
N ILE A 374 16.38 18.77 2.11
CA ILE A 374 15.52 19.27 3.19
C ILE A 374 15.58 18.28 4.35
N PHE A 375 16.15 18.70 5.48
CA PHE A 375 16.11 17.92 6.72
C PHE A 375 14.82 18.20 7.47
N SER A 376 13.99 17.19 7.65
CA SER A 376 12.72 17.30 8.38
C SER A 376 12.85 16.63 9.76
N LEU A 377 12.97 17.46 10.80
CA LEU A 377 12.90 16.99 12.18
C LEU A 377 11.45 16.68 12.52
N THR A 378 11.19 15.42 12.84
CA THR A 378 9.81 14.94 13.02
C THR A 378 9.67 13.93 14.14
N SER A 379 8.66 14.10 14.98
CA SER A 379 8.32 13.16 16.05
C SER A 379 7.36 12.06 15.60
N SER A 380 6.48 12.37 14.64
CA SER A 380 5.43 11.45 14.14
C SER A 380 5.50 11.17 12.65
N GLY A 381 6.47 11.74 11.92
CA GLY A 381 6.56 11.62 10.47
C GLY A 381 5.74 12.63 9.68
N LYS A 382 4.77 13.31 10.29
CA LYS A 382 3.79 14.17 9.59
C LYS A 382 4.43 15.31 8.80
N SER A 383 5.46 15.99 9.32
CA SER A 383 6.14 17.08 8.60
C SER A 383 6.82 16.58 7.33
N ALA A 384 7.51 15.45 7.38
CA ALA A 384 8.13 14.85 6.20
C ALA A 384 7.09 14.45 5.14
N ILE A 385 5.95 13.87 5.54
CA ILE A 385 4.84 13.54 4.65
C ILE A 385 4.26 14.80 4.01
N LYS A 386 4.07 15.87 4.78
CA LYS A 386 3.55 17.14 4.27
C LYS A 386 4.51 17.84 3.31
N ILE A 387 5.83 17.74 3.50
CA ILE A 387 6.82 18.21 2.52
C ILE A 387 6.73 17.36 1.23
N ALA A 388 6.69 16.04 1.38
CA ALA A 388 6.64 15.11 0.26
C ALA A 388 5.44 15.35 -0.67
N ARG A 389 4.28 15.79 -0.13
CA ARG A 389 3.10 16.15 -0.91
C ARG A 389 3.39 17.15 -2.03
N TYR A 390 4.28 18.12 -1.78
CA TYR A 390 4.64 19.13 -2.78
C TYR A 390 5.61 18.63 -3.85
N ARG A 391 6.03 17.37 -3.77
CA ARG A 391 6.90 16.70 -4.75
C ARG A 391 8.13 17.55 -5.11
N PRO A 392 8.92 18.03 -4.13
CA PRO A 392 10.11 18.83 -4.44
C PRO A 392 11.13 18.01 -5.22
N ASN A 393 11.83 18.64 -6.16
CA ASN A 393 12.95 17.98 -6.86
C ASN A 393 14.20 17.84 -5.98
N ILE A 394 14.07 17.98 -4.70
CA ILE A 394 15.10 17.92 -3.67
C ILE A 394 14.84 16.72 -2.77
N GLU A 395 15.89 16.09 -2.24
CA GLU A 395 15.76 14.98 -1.31
C GLU A 395 15.22 15.47 0.03
N ILE A 396 14.32 14.68 0.64
CA ILE A 396 13.80 14.93 1.98
C ILE A 396 14.43 13.92 2.92
N ILE A 397 15.26 14.37 3.85
CA ILE A 397 15.90 13.53 4.86
C ILE A 397 15.13 13.68 6.16
N ALA A 398 14.50 12.60 6.61
CA ALA A 398 13.80 12.60 7.88
C ALA A 398 14.77 12.33 9.04
N VAL A 399 14.66 13.19 10.06
CA VAL A 399 15.38 13.09 11.32
C VAL A 399 14.35 12.83 12.43
N GLY A 400 14.45 11.70 13.11
CA GLY A 400 13.46 11.28 14.10
C GLY A 400 14.10 10.75 15.38
N HIS A 401 13.25 10.53 16.40
CA HIS A 401 13.66 10.02 17.71
C HIS A 401 13.32 8.54 17.93
N SER A 402 12.62 7.93 16.95
CA SER A 402 12.10 6.57 17.06
C SER A 402 12.32 5.81 15.77
N GLU A 403 12.86 4.63 15.87
CA GLU A 403 12.98 3.68 14.76
C GLU A 403 11.62 3.45 14.09
N LYS A 404 10.57 3.28 14.90
CA LYS A 404 9.19 3.07 14.42
C LYS A 404 8.71 4.24 13.56
N THR A 405 8.92 5.48 13.99
CA THR A 405 8.56 6.67 13.22
C THR A 405 9.34 6.72 11.90
N LEU A 406 10.64 6.44 11.95
CA LEU A 406 11.44 6.45 10.71
C LEU A 406 11.05 5.32 9.76
N ASN A 407 10.80 4.12 10.28
CA ASN A 407 10.33 3.00 9.44
C ASN A 407 8.99 3.32 8.76
N SER A 408 8.06 4.01 9.47
CA SER A 408 6.77 4.42 8.88
C SER A 408 6.90 5.41 7.72
N LEU A 409 8.06 6.01 7.53
CA LEU A 409 8.36 6.90 6.40
C LEU A 409 8.98 6.18 5.19
N SER A 410 9.32 4.90 5.30
CA SER A 410 9.95 4.14 4.20
C SER A 410 9.07 4.02 2.95
N ILE A 411 7.75 4.21 3.08
CA ILE A 411 6.78 4.15 1.99
C ILE A 411 6.48 5.53 1.37
N VAL A 412 6.92 6.61 2.01
CA VAL A 412 6.59 7.99 1.60
C VAL A 412 7.49 8.44 0.47
N TRP A 413 6.89 8.98 -0.58
CA TRP A 413 7.59 9.48 -1.76
C TRP A 413 8.70 10.48 -1.39
N GLY A 414 9.88 10.32 -1.96
CA GLY A 414 11.02 11.25 -1.82
C GLY A 414 11.63 11.35 -0.43
N VAL A 415 11.06 10.69 0.59
CA VAL A 415 11.58 10.73 1.96
C VAL A 415 12.63 9.64 2.17
N ASN A 416 13.81 10.05 2.68
CA ASN A 416 14.84 9.16 3.17
C ASN A 416 14.82 9.19 4.71
N PRO A 417 14.33 8.14 5.39
CA PRO A 417 14.22 8.11 6.85
C PRO A 417 15.57 7.74 7.53
N ALA A 418 16.60 8.56 7.33
CA ALA A 418 17.97 8.17 7.54
C ALA A 418 18.50 8.39 8.98
N ILE A 419 18.08 9.47 9.65
CA ILE A 419 18.76 9.98 10.83
C ILE A 419 17.95 9.71 12.10
N LEU A 420 18.51 8.92 13.01
CA LEU A 420 17.99 8.75 14.36
C LEU A 420 18.82 9.60 15.32
N VAL A 421 18.16 10.44 16.11
CA VAL A 421 18.76 11.30 17.14
C VAL A 421 18.10 11.08 18.49
N ASN A 422 18.76 11.48 19.57
CA ASN A 422 18.16 11.44 20.89
C ASN A 422 17.04 12.48 21.04
N LYS A 423 16.06 12.17 21.87
CA LYS A 423 15.02 13.13 22.20
C LYS A 423 15.59 14.21 23.09
N SER A 424 15.41 15.47 22.72
CA SER A 424 15.75 16.64 23.54
C SER A 424 14.60 17.63 23.58
N ASN A 425 14.41 18.29 24.72
CA ASN A 425 13.48 19.40 24.88
C ASN A 425 14.14 20.73 24.51
N GLU A 426 15.46 20.77 24.42
CA GLU A 426 16.23 21.93 24.00
C GLU A 426 16.44 21.94 22.50
N LEU A 427 15.87 22.92 21.81
CA LEU A 427 15.94 23.00 20.35
C LEU A 427 17.40 23.06 19.85
N THR A 428 18.27 23.81 20.52
CA THR A 428 19.67 23.97 20.11
C THR A 428 20.43 22.63 20.18
N GLU A 429 20.22 21.85 21.23
CA GLU A 429 20.84 20.53 21.35
C GLU A 429 20.31 19.56 20.28
N LEU A 430 18.99 19.60 20.04
CA LEU A 430 18.37 18.79 18.98
C LEU A 430 18.95 19.12 17.60
N LEU A 431 19.17 20.40 17.31
CA LEU A 431 19.77 20.87 16.07
C LEU A 431 21.25 20.42 15.97
N LYS A 432 22.03 20.56 17.05
CA LYS A 432 23.42 20.07 17.11
C LYS A 432 23.51 18.58 16.83
N ASP A 433 22.72 17.76 17.53
CA ASP A 433 22.69 16.31 17.32
C ASP A 433 22.28 15.94 15.89
N SER A 434 21.29 16.67 15.34
CA SER A 434 20.83 16.43 13.98
C SER A 434 21.91 16.74 12.94
N VAL A 435 22.59 17.88 13.05
CA VAL A 435 23.67 18.27 12.14
C VAL A 435 24.84 17.32 12.27
N ARG A 436 25.32 17.06 13.49
CA ARG A 436 26.45 16.15 13.76
C ARG A 436 26.18 14.75 13.18
N SER A 437 25.03 14.15 13.52
CA SER A 437 24.64 12.82 13.01
C SER A 437 24.51 12.80 11.49
N SER A 438 24.08 13.90 10.88
CA SER A 438 23.94 14.01 9.42
C SER A 438 25.29 14.07 8.73
N VAL A 439 26.27 14.79 9.28
CA VAL A 439 27.62 14.86 8.77
C VAL A 439 28.32 13.51 8.95
N GLU A 440 28.28 12.92 10.16
CA GLU A 440 28.90 11.63 10.46
C GLU A 440 28.39 10.49 9.56
N LYS A 441 27.12 10.53 9.16
CA LYS A 441 26.53 9.53 8.26
C LYS A 441 26.65 9.87 6.78
N GLY A 442 27.29 10.99 6.43
CA GLY A 442 27.51 11.40 5.05
C GLY A 442 26.27 11.96 4.33
N PHE A 443 25.22 12.35 5.06
CA PHE A 443 24.03 13.00 4.50
C PHE A 443 24.16 14.52 4.40
N MET A 444 25.14 15.11 5.08
CA MET A 444 25.41 16.55 5.06
C MET A 444 26.90 16.78 4.81
N ASP A 445 27.21 17.60 3.83
CA ASP A 445 28.54 18.10 3.49
C ASP A 445 28.63 19.54 4.00
N GLU A 446 29.74 19.90 4.67
CA GLU A 446 29.91 21.20 5.30
C GLU A 446 29.96 22.37 4.29
N ASP A 447 30.34 22.10 3.05
CA ASP A 447 30.47 23.12 1.99
C ASP A 447 29.19 23.35 1.18
N LYS A 448 28.07 22.67 1.52
CA LYS A 448 26.81 22.72 0.81
C LYS A 448 25.72 23.51 1.56
N CYS A 449 24.57 23.68 0.90
CA CYS A 449 23.42 24.39 1.46
C CYS A 449 22.25 23.45 1.67
N TYR A 450 21.65 23.52 2.85
CA TYR A 450 20.50 22.70 3.25
C TYR A 450 19.39 23.54 3.86
N LEU A 451 18.18 23.00 3.83
CA LEU A 451 17.08 23.53 4.59
C LEU A 451 16.74 22.57 5.73
N LEU A 452 16.47 23.09 6.91
CA LEU A 452 16.03 22.30 8.04
C LEU A 452 14.65 22.81 8.51
N THR A 453 13.72 21.87 8.76
CA THR A 453 12.41 22.16 9.34
C THR A 453 12.27 21.48 10.69
N ALA A 454 11.69 22.21 11.67
CA ALA A 454 11.47 21.69 13.02
C ALA A 454 10.17 22.23 13.60
N GLY A 455 9.72 21.62 14.69
CA GLY A 455 8.64 22.11 15.53
C GLY A 455 9.18 22.75 16.81
N PHE A 456 8.60 23.90 17.21
CA PHE A 456 8.84 24.51 18.50
C PHE A 456 7.49 24.87 19.17
N PRO A 457 7.24 24.49 20.45
CA PRO A 457 8.13 23.70 21.35
C PRO A 457 8.46 22.32 20.83
N THR A 458 9.68 21.84 21.15
CA THR A 458 10.16 20.50 20.74
C THR A 458 9.31 19.39 21.39
N GLY A 459 9.13 18.27 20.67
CA GLY A 459 8.39 17.11 21.17
C GLY A 459 6.87 17.24 21.17
N VAL A 460 6.30 18.39 20.76
CA VAL A 460 4.85 18.59 20.62
C VAL A 460 4.47 18.29 19.16
N GLU A 461 3.54 17.33 18.94
CA GLU A 461 3.05 17.02 17.60
C GLU A 461 2.26 18.19 16.99
N GLY A 462 2.41 18.41 15.69
CA GLY A 462 1.67 19.43 14.94
C GLY A 462 2.21 20.87 15.08
N THR A 463 3.37 21.04 15.71
CA THR A 463 4.00 22.35 15.93
C THR A 463 5.13 22.67 14.94
N SER A 464 5.17 22.03 13.77
CA SER A 464 6.20 22.34 12.75
C SER A 464 6.01 23.77 12.26
N ASN A 465 6.83 24.71 12.79
CA ASN A 465 6.68 26.16 12.62
C ASN A 465 8.01 26.88 12.38
N LEU A 466 9.11 26.13 12.23
CA LEU A 466 10.44 26.69 12.05
C LEU A 466 11.05 26.18 10.73
N ILE A 467 11.63 27.12 10.00
CA ILE A 467 12.47 26.88 8.82
C ILE A 467 13.83 27.49 9.08
N ARG A 468 14.90 26.75 8.82
CA ARG A 468 16.27 27.24 8.98
C ARG A 468 17.11 26.88 7.77
N ILE A 469 17.84 27.86 7.25
CA ILE A 469 18.86 27.64 6.23
C ILE A 469 20.14 27.19 6.95
N LEU A 470 20.78 26.15 6.47
CA LEU A 470 22.07 25.65 6.95
C LEU A 470 23.08 25.81 5.81
N ASN A 471 23.87 26.84 5.87
CA ASN A 471 25.06 27.03 5.03
C ASN A 471 26.33 26.63 5.82
N LYS A 472 27.49 26.76 5.21
CA LYS A 472 28.78 26.42 5.84
C LYS A 472 28.98 27.01 7.24
N GLU A 473 28.62 28.28 7.45
CA GLU A 473 28.83 28.95 8.74
C GLU A 473 27.88 28.39 9.81
N GLN A 474 26.61 28.14 9.45
CA GLN A 474 25.64 27.55 10.37
C GLN A 474 25.97 26.09 10.69
N ILE A 475 26.43 25.32 9.72
CA ILE A 475 26.86 23.92 9.93
C ILE A 475 28.05 23.91 10.90
N ALA A 476 29.09 24.72 10.64
CA ALA A 476 30.26 24.85 11.53
C ALA A 476 29.89 25.27 12.95
N TYR A 477 28.90 26.15 13.13
CA TYR A 477 28.40 26.54 14.45
C TYR A 477 27.80 25.37 15.22
N TYR A 478 27.06 24.47 14.55
CA TYR A 478 26.44 23.30 15.20
C TYR A 478 27.43 22.17 15.45
N LEU A 479 28.56 22.13 14.78
CA LEU A 479 29.62 21.13 14.99
C LEU A 479 30.55 21.44 16.18
N GLN A 480 30.56 22.70 16.60
CA GLN A 480 31.24 23.15 17.82
C GLN A 480 30.46 22.72 19.10
#